data_b27a16c88f884523ef16065871554145
#
_entry.id   b27a16c88f884523ef16065871554145
#
_cell.length_a   1.000
_cell.length_b   1.000
_cell.length_c   1.000
_cell.angle_alpha   90.00
_cell.angle_beta   90.00
_cell.angle_gamma   90.00
#
_symmetry.space_group_name_H-M   'P 1'
#
loop_
_entity.id
_entity.type
_entity.pdbx_description
1 polymer ?
#
loop_
_entity_poly.entity_id
_entity_poly.type
_entity_poly.pdbx_seq_one_letter_code
_entity_poly.pdbx_strand_id
1 'polypeptide(L)'
;MRAVHRKRGDVIAKKATIIAVTNQKGGVGKSTTCENLGIGLAMEGKKVLLVDTDPQGSLTISMGWQQPDELPTILSTLMQKAMNDQTIQPGEGILHHAEGVDLIPANIELAGLEVALVNSMNREKMLKQVLDSAKREYDYILLDCMSSLGMLTINALAAADAALIPVQAQYLSAKGLEQLLQTVQKVRRQINPKLKIEGNYICNELFTWADVYDTANHDERRAILQQFIKEIRVRKDYEILITLNASFNQVEQLKAVSSYDGAEIFEGISEKEA
;
A
#
# COMPACT_ATOMS: atom_id res chain seq x y z
N MET A 1 22.94 -14.32 50.28
CA MET A 1 21.80 -14.24 49.35
C MET A 1 22.00 -13.05 48.42
N ARG A 2 22.42 -13.23 47.20
CA ARG A 2 22.58 -12.18 46.21
C ARG A 2 21.29 -12.17 45.35
N ALA A 3 20.55 -11.04 45.43
CA ALA A 3 19.36 -10.81 44.60
C ALA A 3 19.78 -10.66 43.14
N VAL A 4 19.29 -11.57 42.30
CA VAL A 4 19.44 -11.48 40.86
C VAL A 4 18.44 -10.46 40.33
N HIS A 5 18.90 -9.27 39.97
CA HIS A 5 18.11 -8.30 39.24
C HIS A 5 17.87 -8.84 37.83
N ARG A 6 16.67 -9.38 37.56
CA ARG A 6 16.18 -9.58 36.22
C ARG A 6 16.02 -8.22 35.56
N LYS A 7 16.86 -7.91 34.57
CA LYS A 7 16.62 -6.81 33.64
C LYS A 7 15.26 -7.06 32.98
N ARG A 8 14.31 -6.14 33.14
CA ARG A 8 13.10 -6.06 32.31
C ARG A 8 13.59 -5.95 30.87
N GLY A 9 13.31 -6.97 30.05
CA GLY A 9 13.57 -6.92 28.62
C GLY A 9 12.77 -5.76 28.05
N ASP A 10 13.45 -4.85 27.34
CA ASP A 10 12.82 -3.83 26.53
C ASP A 10 11.92 -4.57 25.54
N VAL A 11 10.61 -4.48 25.76
CA VAL A 11 9.63 -4.86 24.73
C VAL A 11 9.79 -3.82 23.64
N ILE A 12 10.53 -4.17 22.59
CA ILE A 12 10.61 -3.37 21.37
C ILE A 12 9.16 -3.24 20.92
N ALA A 13 8.59 -2.04 21.06
CA ALA A 13 7.22 -1.78 20.64
C ALA A 13 7.13 -2.14 19.14
N LYS A 14 6.29 -3.12 18.83
CA LYS A 14 6.05 -3.57 17.45
C LYS A 14 5.54 -2.37 16.66
N LYS A 15 6.24 -2.01 15.60
CA LYS A 15 5.89 -0.91 14.72
C LYS A 15 5.21 -1.47 13.49
N ALA A 16 4.08 -0.85 13.07
CA ALA A 16 3.39 -1.25 11.86
C ALA A 16 4.30 -1.27 10.63
N THR A 17 4.10 -2.24 9.75
CA THR A 17 4.66 -2.23 8.40
C THR A 17 3.76 -1.40 7.49
N ILE A 18 4.31 -0.37 6.87
CA ILE A 18 3.58 0.52 5.97
C ILE A 18 3.86 0.14 4.53
N ILE A 19 2.82 -0.15 3.75
CA ILE A 19 2.90 -0.55 2.35
C ILE A 19 2.14 0.46 1.49
N ALA A 20 2.83 1.10 0.53
CA ALA A 20 2.20 1.96 -0.46
C ALA A 20 1.81 1.15 -1.70
N VAL A 21 0.51 1.07 -2.00
CA VAL A 21 0.00 0.44 -3.22
C VAL A 21 -0.07 1.51 -4.31
N THR A 22 0.87 1.48 -5.24
CA THR A 22 1.08 2.60 -6.18
C THR A 22 1.28 2.14 -7.61
N ASN A 23 0.69 2.84 -8.56
CA ASN A 23 0.98 2.77 -9.99
C ASN A 23 0.48 4.05 -10.66
N GLN A 24 1.23 4.58 -11.63
CA GLN A 24 0.86 5.76 -12.40
C GLN A 24 -0.34 5.50 -13.32
N LYS A 25 -0.57 4.26 -13.74
CA LYS A 25 -1.71 3.89 -14.57
C LYS A 25 -2.98 3.75 -13.73
N GLY A 26 -4.08 4.38 -14.18
CA GLY A 26 -5.42 4.17 -13.65
C GLY A 26 -5.95 2.78 -14.01
N GLY A 27 -6.88 2.25 -13.22
CA GLY A 27 -7.57 0.98 -13.49
C GLY A 27 -6.70 -0.28 -13.39
N VAL A 28 -5.53 -0.22 -12.73
CA VAL A 28 -4.67 -1.40 -12.51
C VAL A 28 -4.99 -2.17 -11.22
N GLY A 29 -6.08 -1.83 -10.56
CA GLY A 29 -6.55 -2.51 -9.35
C GLY A 29 -5.82 -2.07 -8.08
N LYS A 30 -5.34 -0.83 -7.97
CA LYS A 30 -4.70 -0.32 -6.73
C LYS A 30 -5.62 -0.40 -5.52
N SER A 31 -6.77 0.26 -5.60
CA SER A 31 -7.77 0.28 -4.50
C SER A 31 -8.28 -1.12 -4.19
N THR A 32 -8.60 -1.91 -5.22
CA THR A 32 -9.00 -3.31 -5.07
C THR A 32 -7.92 -4.15 -4.38
N THR A 33 -6.64 -3.96 -4.74
CA THR A 33 -5.52 -4.64 -4.09
C THR A 33 -5.38 -4.20 -2.64
N CYS A 34 -5.49 -2.90 -2.36
CA CYS A 34 -5.40 -2.34 -1.02
C CYS A 34 -6.50 -2.89 -0.10
N GLU A 35 -7.76 -2.84 -0.55
CA GLU A 35 -8.92 -3.37 0.15
C GLU A 35 -8.77 -4.86 0.45
N ASN A 36 -8.59 -5.68 -0.58
CA ASN A 36 -8.56 -7.14 -0.42
C ASN A 36 -7.35 -7.65 0.36
N LEU A 37 -6.18 -7.03 0.18
CA LEU A 37 -5.00 -7.34 1.00
C LEU A 37 -5.25 -6.98 2.46
N GLY A 38 -5.87 -5.82 2.72
CA GLY A 38 -6.19 -5.39 4.07
C GLY A 38 -7.17 -6.34 4.77
N ILE A 39 -8.27 -6.68 4.12
CA ILE A 39 -9.28 -7.61 4.65
C ILE A 39 -8.65 -9.00 4.85
N GLY A 40 -7.86 -9.50 3.88
CA GLY A 40 -7.16 -10.77 4.00
C GLY A 40 -6.23 -10.83 5.20
N LEU A 41 -5.48 -9.74 5.47
CA LEU A 41 -4.62 -9.64 6.66
C LEU A 41 -5.44 -9.59 7.96
N ALA A 42 -6.58 -8.88 7.96
CA ALA A 42 -7.47 -8.85 9.12
C ALA A 42 -8.06 -10.23 9.42
N MET A 43 -8.43 -11.00 8.40
CA MET A 43 -8.86 -12.41 8.54
C MET A 43 -7.77 -13.30 9.16
N GLU A 44 -6.50 -12.98 8.95
CA GLU A 44 -5.34 -13.63 9.61
C GLU A 44 -5.06 -13.07 11.03
N GLY A 45 -5.97 -12.28 11.58
CA GLY A 45 -5.89 -11.72 12.93
C GLY A 45 -4.92 -10.55 13.09
N LYS A 46 -4.54 -9.89 11.99
CA LYS A 46 -3.71 -8.67 12.02
C LYS A 46 -4.58 -7.43 12.22
N LYS A 47 -4.06 -6.46 12.93
CA LYS A 47 -4.67 -5.12 13.00
C LYS A 47 -4.24 -4.33 11.78
N VAL A 48 -5.18 -3.95 10.94
CA VAL A 48 -4.91 -3.31 9.65
C VAL A 48 -5.60 -1.95 9.57
N LEU A 49 -4.83 -0.94 9.15
CA LEU A 49 -5.33 0.38 8.80
C LEU A 49 -5.18 0.59 7.29
N LEU A 50 -6.27 0.86 6.62
CA LEU A 50 -6.30 1.35 5.24
C LEU A 50 -6.25 2.87 5.26
N VAL A 51 -5.55 3.48 4.33
CA VAL A 51 -5.48 4.93 4.18
C VAL A 51 -5.72 5.27 2.72
N ASP A 52 -6.83 5.91 2.44
CA ASP A 52 -7.13 6.40 1.10
C ASP A 52 -6.33 7.70 0.86
N THR A 53 -5.43 7.69 -0.11
CA THR A 53 -4.62 8.86 -0.48
C THR A 53 -4.94 9.36 -1.89
N ASP A 54 -6.06 8.89 -2.47
CA ASP A 54 -6.58 9.36 -3.75
C ASP A 54 -7.72 10.38 -3.52
N PRO A 55 -7.64 11.60 -4.07
CA PRO A 55 -8.73 12.57 -4.01
C PRO A 55 -10.07 12.05 -4.57
N GLN A 56 -10.05 11.00 -5.39
CA GLN A 56 -11.28 10.39 -5.90
C GLN A 56 -12.04 9.59 -4.83
N GLY A 57 -11.42 9.28 -3.68
CA GLY A 57 -12.06 8.56 -2.59
C GLY A 57 -12.52 7.14 -2.96
N SER A 58 -11.87 6.51 -3.95
CA SER A 58 -12.32 5.23 -4.49
C SER A 58 -12.30 4.11 -3.45
N LEU A 59 -11.24 4.03 -2.65
CA LEU A 59 -11.16 3.07 -1.54
C LEU A 59 -12.22 3.38 -0.47
N THR A 60 -12.42 4.65 -0.14
CA THR A 60 -13.42 5.11 0.83
C THR A 60 -14.83 4.67 0.42
N ILE A 61 -15.18 4.87 -0.86
CA ILE A 61 -16.48 4.49 -1.41
C ILE A 61 -16.64 2.97 -1.45
N SER A 62 -15.63 2.22 -1.89
CA SER A 62 -15.69 0.75 -1.97
C SER A 62 -15.84 0.11 -0.59
N MET A 63 -15.27 0.73 0.44
CA MET A 63 -15.43 0.32 1.84
C MET A 63 -16.76 0.75 2.48
N GLY A 64 -17.73 1.25 1.68
CA GLY A 64 -19.12 1.50 2.11
C GLY A 64 -19.44 2.95 2.49
N TRP A 65 -18.50 3.87 2.56
CA TRP A 65 -18.75 5.29 2.84
C TRP A 65 -19.08 6.03 1.53
N GLN A 66 -20.35 5.95 1.11
CA GLN A 66 -20.83 6.46 -0.18
C GLN A 66 -20.82 7.99 -0.31
N GLN A 67 -20.78 8.72 0.80
CA GLN A 67 -20.78 10.19 0.86
C GLN A 67 -19.55 10.70 1.62
N PRO A 68 -18.34 10.56 1.06
CA PRO A 68 -17.10 10.92 1.74
C PRO A 68 -17.01 12.43 2.06
N ASP A 69 -17.74 13.29 1.34
CA ASP A 69 -17.78 14.73 1.58
C ASP A 69 -18.55 15.13 2.84
N GLU A 70 -19.36 14.23 3.41
CA GLU A 70 -20.09 14.46 4.66
C GLU A 70 -19.29 13.98 5.90
N LEU A 71 -18.13 13.36 5.71
CA LEU A 71 -17.31 12.88 6.81
C LEU A 71 -16.64 14.05 7.54
N PRO A 72 -16.73 14.07 8.88
CA PRO A 72 -16.24 15.22 9.68
C PRO A 72 -14.71 15.32 9.73
N THR A 73 -14.02 14.21 9.54
CA THR A 73 -12.55 14.13 9.58
C THR A 73 -12.06 13.14 8.53
N ILE A 74 -11.25 13.62 7.64
CA ILE A 74 -10.69 12.90 6.50
C ILE A 74 -9.17 13.12 6.45
N LEU A 75 -8.48 12.44 5.55
CA LEU A 75 -7.02 12.55 5.44
C LEU A 75 -6.54 13.99 5.21
N SER A 76 -7.27 14.80 4.41
CA SER A 76 -6.91 16.22 4.19
C SER A 76 -6.90 17.01 5.50
N THR A 77 -7.89 16.80 6.37
CA THR A 77 -7.97 17.43 7.69
C THR A 77 -6.77 17.07 8.58
N LEU A 78 -6.39 15.78 8.61
CA LEU A 78 -5.25 15.31 9.41
C LEU A 78 -3.92 15.86 8.87
N MET A 79 -3.76 15.88 7.54
CA MET A 79 -2.56 16.44 6.92
C MET A 79 -2.47 17.96 7.12
N GLN A 80 -3.58 18.70 7.08
CA GLN A 80 -3.60 20.12 7.41
C GLN A 80 -3.17 20.37 8.86
N LYS A 81 -3.63 19.55 9.80
CA LYS A 81 -3.15 19.61 11.19
C LYS A 81 -1.65 19.41 11.28
N ALA A 82 -1.12 18.41 10.58
CA ALA A 82 0.32 18.15 10.54
C ALA A 82 1.12 19.33 9.94
N MET A 83 0.60 19.96 8.87
CA MET A 83 1.22 21.14 8.24
C MET A 83 1.23 22.37 9.18
N ASN A 84 0.27 22.46 10.09
CA ASN A 84 0.14 23.56 11.04
C ASN A 84 0.71 23.22 12.44
N ASP A 85 1.50 22.14 12.55
CA ASP A 85 2.07 21.64 13.80
C ASP A 85 1.01 21.43 14.93
N GLN A 86 -0.23 21.11 14.52
CA GLN A 86 -1.33 20.82 15.45
C GLN A 86 -1.31 19.35 15.88
N THR A 87 -1.73 19.10 17.11
CA THR A 87 -1.81 17.75 17.64
C THR A 87 -2.93 16.95 16.97
N ILE A 88 -2.61 15.76 16.47
CA ILE A 88 -3.57 14.75 16.01
C ILE A 88 -3.82 13.81 17.19
N GLN A 89 -5.09 13.66 17.59
CA GLN A 89 -5.46 12.78 18.69
C GLN A 89 -5.39 11.31 18.26
N PRO A 90 -5.04 10.37 19.14
CA PRO A 90 -5.12 8.95 18.84
C PRO A 90 -6.53 8.56 18.37
N GLY A 91 -6.62 7.83 17.25
CA GLY A 91 -7.89 7.41 16.65
C GLY A 91 -8.64 8.51 15.87
N GLU A 92 -8.12 9.72 15.80
CA GLU A 92 -8.78 10.80 15.05
C GLU A 92 -8.83 10.48 13.55
N GLY A 93 -10.04 10.58 12.97
CA GLY A 93 -10.29 10.32 11.56
C GLY A 93 -10.26 8.85 11.16
N ILE A 94 -10.24 7.93 12.13
CA ILE A 94 -10.29 6.49 11.89
C ILE A 94 -11.74 6.00 11.91
N LEU A 95 -12.14 5.34 10.85
CA LEU A 95 -13.43 4.67 10.70
C LEU A 95 -13.23 3.16 10.84
N HIS A 96 -14.15 2.49 11.57
CA HIS A 96 -14.09 1.05 11.78
C HIS A 96 -15.02 0.33 10.80
N HIS A 97 -14.50 -0.67 10.09
CA HIS A 97 -15.27 -1.47 9.13
C HIS A 97 -15.65 -2.83 9.71
N ALA A 98 -16.80 -3.36 9.30
CA ALA A 98 -17.35 -4.64 9.79
C ALA A 98 -16.42 -5.84 9.49
N GLU A 99 -15.61 -5.78 8.45
CA GLU A 99 -14.65 -6.83 8.09
C GLU A 99 -13.33 -6.77 8.90
N GLY A 100 -13.28 -5.98 9.98
CA GLY A 100 -12.18 -5.96 10.93
C GLY A 100 -10.98 -5.15 10.49
N VAL A 101 -11.13 -4.29 9.49
CA VAL A 101 -10.13 -3.28 9.08
C VAL A 101 -10.59 -1.89 9.50
N ASP A 102 -9.64 -1.00 9.70
CA ASP A 102 -9.89 0.40 9.95
C ASP A 102 -9.51 1.24 8.72
N LEU A 103 -10.13 2.41 8.54
CA LEU A 103 -9.93 3.28 7.38
C LEU A 103 -9.71 4.73 7.82
N ILE A 104 -8.69 5.40 7.26
CA ILE A 104 -8.64 6.85 7.15
C ILE A 104 -9.17 7.22 5.77
N PRO A 105 -10.34 7.88 5.68
CA PRO A 105 -11.00 8.18 4.42
C PRO A 105 -10.40 9.40 3.73
N ALA A 106 -10.65 9.53 2.41
CA ALA A 106 -10.35 10.70 1.61
C ALA A 106 -11.56 11.15 0.79
N ASN A 107 -11.49 12.40 0.35
CA ASN A 107 -12.41 12.98 -0.60
C ASN A 107 -11.69 14.00 -1.49
N ILE A 108 -12.45 14.74 -2.31
CA ILE A 108 -11.93 15.70 -3.28
C ILE A 108 -11.10 16.85 -2.65
N GLU A 109 -11.28 17.17 -1.37
CA GLU A 109 -10.50 18.21 -0.68
C GLU A 109 -8.98 17.89 -0.67
N LEU A 110 -8.64 16.59 -0.76
CA LEU A 110 -7.26 16.16 -0.82
C LEU A 110 -6.51 16.72 -2.06
N ALA A 111 -7.23 17.00 -3.15
CA ALA A 111 -6.65 17.65 -4.33
C ALA A 111 -6.20 19.09 -4.04
N GLY A 112 -7.01 19.84 -3.28
CA GLY A 112 -6.65 21.18 -2.81
C GLY A 112 -5.44 21.16 -1.88
N LEU A 113 -5.38 20.17 -1.00
CA LEU A 113 -4.25 19.98 -0.11
C LEU A 113 -2.95 19.65 -0.88
N GLU A 114 -3.01 18.89 -1.96
CA GLU A 114 -1.82 18.59 -2.78
C GLU A 114 -1.16 19.86 -3.31
N VAL A 115 -1.97 20.84 -3.73
CA VAL A 115 -1.46 22.16 -4.16
C VAL A 115 -0.82 22.93 -3.00
N ALA A 116 -1.45 22.90 -1.82
CA ALA A 116 -0.92 23.56 -0.62
C ALA A 116 0.42 22.95 -0.15
N LEU A 117 0.57 21.63 -0.27
CA LEU A 117 1.80 20.91 0.09
C LEU A 117 3.03 21.42 -0.68
N VAL A 118 2.88 21.85 -1.94
CA VAL A 118 4.01 22.31 -2.76
C VAL A 118 4.80 23.43 -2.09
N ASN A 119 4.12 24.28 -1.32
CA ASN A 119 4.73 25.45 -0.66
C ASN A 119 5.07 25.19 0.82
N SER A 120 4.82 23.99 1.34
CA SER A 120 5.04 23.67 2.75
C SER A 120 6.48 23.21 3.01
N MET A 121 6.99 23.54 4.21
CA MET A 121 8.23 22.96 4.71
C MET A 121 8.02 21.47 5.04
N ASN A 122 9.04 20.65 4.82
CA ASN A 122 8.97 19.19 5.04
C ASN A 122 7.80 18.49 4.33
N ARG A 123 7.31 19.08 3.24
CA ARG A 123 6.13 18.68 2.47
C ARG A 123 6.06 17.19 2.13
N GLU A 124 7.19 16.52 2.03
CA GLU A 124 7.28 15.10 1.69
C GLU A 124 7.02 14.17 2.90
N LYS A 125 6.92 14.72 4.12
CA LYS A 125 6.82 13.94 5.37
C LYS A 125 5.53 14.15 6.13
N MET A 126 4.56 14.90 5.59
CA MET A 126 3.32 15.23 6.28
C MET A 126 2.50 13.97 6.58
N LEU A 127 2.32 13.08 5.60
CA LEU A 127 1.62 11.82 5.83
C LEU A 127 2.33 10.94 6.87
N LYS A 128 3.66 10.94 6.88
CA LYS A 128 4.43 10.22 7.89
C LYS A 128 4.14 10.71 9.31
N GLN A 129 3.98 12.03 9.51
CA GLN A 129 3.60 12.61 10.81
C GLN A 129 2.17 12.19 11.20
N VAL A 130 1.21 12.23 10.27
CA VAL A 130 -0.15 11.75 10.50
C VAL A 130 -0.15 10.30 11.00
N LEU A 131 0.67 9.44 10.40
CA LEU A 131 0.71 8.02 10.73
C LEU A 131 1.54 7.66 11.97
N ASP A 132 2.28 8.60 12.57
CA ASP A 132 3.20 8.27 13.67
C ASP A 132 2.50 7.73 14.93
N SER A 133 1.27 8.17 15.21
CA SER A 133 0.45 7.62 16.29
C SER A 133 -0.06 6.21 15.95
N ALA A 134 -0.61 6.02 14.76
CA ALA A 134 -1.19 4.77 14.30
C ALA A 134 -0.16 3.62 14.22
N LYS A 135 1.11 3.90 13.94
CA LYS A 135 2.17 2.89 13.84
C LYS A 135 2.34 1.98 15.06
N ARG A 136 1.87 2.39 16.22
CA ARG A 136 1.96 1.61 17.47
C ARG A 136 0.76 0.72 17.70
N GLU A 137 -0.35 0.98 17.02
CA GLU A 137 -1.64 0.33 17.25
C GLU A 137 -1.94 -0.75 16.22
N TYR A 138 -1.34 -0.63 15.02
CA TYR A 138 -1.56 -1.53 13.89
C TYR A 138 -0.37 -2.44 13.63
N ASP A 139 -0.64 -3.56 12.96
CA ASP A 139 0.38 -4.45 12.41
C ASP A 139 0.77 -4.02 10.98
N TYR A 140 -0.23 -3.59 10.20
CA TYR A 140 -0.07 -3.12 8.83
C TYR A 140 -0.83 -1.83 8.59
N ILE A 141 -0.24 -0.96 7.77
CA ILE A 141 -0.89 0.24 7.25
C ILE A 141 -0.74 0.18 5.73
N LEU A 142 -1.86 0.14 5.00
CA LEU A 142 -1.87 0.10 3.55
C LEU A 142 -2.30 1.45 3.01
N LEU A 143 -1.48 2.04 2.13
CA LEU A 143 -1.75 3.35 1.52
C LEU A 143 -2.22 3.13 0.09
N ASP A 144 -3.48 3.45 -0.21
CA ASP A 144 -4.01 3.44 -1.58
C ASP A 144 -3.62 4.72 -2.30
N CYS A 145 -2.68 4.64 -3.23
CA CYS A 145 -2.12 5.81 -3.89
C CYS A 145 -2.90 6.17 -5.16
N MET A 146 -3.04 7.48 -5.41
CA MET A 146 -3.60 8.00 -6.65
C MET A 146 -2.77 7.59 -7.88
N SER A 147 -3.38 7.72 -9.08
CA SER A 147 -2.75 7.39 -10.37
C SER A 147 -1.86 8.52 -10.89
N SER A 148 -1.09 9.19 -10.03
CA SER A 148 -0.13 10.23 -10.40
C SER A 148 1.15 10.12 -9.58
N LEU A 149 2.20 10.82 -10.00
CA LEU A 149 3.47 10.93 -9.28
C LEU A 149 3.59 12.28 -8.56
N GLY A 150 2.45 12.81 -8.09
CA GLY A 150 2.37 14.07 -7.37
C GLY A 150 2.85 13.99 -5.91
N MET A 151 2.62 15.10 -5.17
CA MET A 151 3.09 15.23 -3.78
C MET A 151 2.44 14.21 -2.83
N LEU A 152 1.20 13.80 -3.07
CA LEU A 152 0.54 12.77 -2.26
C LEU A 152 1.22 11.42 -2.42
N THR A 153 1.55 11.01 -3.65
CA THR A 153 2.30 9.78 -3.92
C THR A 153 3.71 9.83 -3.31
N ILE A 154 4.40 10.97 -3.39
CA ILE A 154 5.70 11.17 -2.74
C ILE A 154 5.57 11.03 -1.21
N ASN A 155 4.53 11.59 -0.60
CA ASN A 155 4.24 11.44 0.82
C ASN A 155 3.99 9.99 1.22
N ALA A 156 3.21 9.25 0.42
CA ALA A 156 2.97 7.83 0.65
C ALA A 156 4.28 7.02 0.61
N LEU A 157 5.10 7.21 -0.42
CA LEU A 157 6.40 6.54 -0.54
C LEU A 157 7.41 6.98 0.55
N ALA A 158 7.34 8.23 1.00
CA ALA A 158 8.19 8.73 2.09
C ALA A 158 7.82 8.12 3.44
N ALA A 159 6.54 7.77 3.65
CA ALA A 159 6.04 7.14 4.86
C ALA A 159 6.20 5.61 4.84
N ALA A 160 6.21 4.97 3.66
CA ALA A 160 6.16 3.54 3.47
C ALA A 160 7.49 2.82 3.80
N ASP A 161 7.37 1.58 4.27
CA ASP A 161 8.50 0.64 4.37
C ASP A 161 8.68 -0.13 3.06
N ALA A 162 7.57 -0.37 2.32
CA ALA A 162 7.57 -1.04 1.02
C ALA A 162 6.59 -0.40 0.03
N ALA A 163 6.89 -0.49 -1.27
CA ALA A 163 5.99 -0.15 -2.36
C ALA A 163 5.52 -1.44 -3.05
N LEU A 164 4.20 -1.66 -3.09
CA LEU A 164 3.53 -2.69 -3.85
C LEU A 164 3.03 -2.07 -5.15
N ILE A 165 3.45 -2.63 -6.29
CA ILE A 165 3.14 -2.07 -7.62
C ILE A 165 2.29 -3.08 -8.40
N PRO A 166 0.95 -2.94 -8.42
CA PRO A 166 0.11 -3.76 -9.29
C PRO A 166 0.36 -3.36 -10.75
N VAL A 167 0.68 -4.32 -11.62
CA VAL A 167 0.97 -4.07 -13.04
C VAL A 167 0.09 -4.92 -13.95
N GLN A 168 -0.34 -4.30 -15.05
CA GLN A 168 -0.95 -5.00 -16.17
C GLN A 168 0.12 -5.29 -17.24
N ALA A 169 0.13 -6.49 -17.82
CA ALA A 169 1.00 -6.81 -18.94
C ALA A 169 0.49 -6.18 -20.25
N GLN A 170 0.63 -4.87 -20.37
CA GLN A 170 0.34 -4.12 -21.58
C GLN A 170 1.53 -3.22 -21.91
N TYR A 171 1.84 -3.06 -23.21
CA TYR A 171 3.00 -2.27 -23.68
C TYR A 171 3.04 -0.84 -23.11
N LEU A 172 1.91 -0.14 -23.07
CA LEU A 172 1.83 1.21 -22.48
C LEU A 172 2.04 1.25 -20.96
N SER A 173 1.88 0.11 -20.28
CA SER A 173 2.14 -0.01 -18.84
C SER A 173 3.64 -0.02 -18.54
N ALA A 174 4.48 -0.49 -19.45
CA ALA A 174 5.92 -0.55 -19.27
C ALA A 174 6.55 0.84 -19.11
N LYS A 175 6.15 1.81 -19.93
CA LYS A 175 6.66 3.20 -19.84
C LYS A 175 6.23 3.90 -18.55
N GLY A 176 4.98 3.70 -18.12
CA GLY A 176 4.49 4.24 -16.84
C GLY A 176 5.19 3.59 -15.64
N LEU A 177 5.47 2.29 -15.72
CA LEU A 177 6.23 1.57 -14.70
C LEU A 177 7.66 2.11 -14.57
N GLU A 178 8.35 2.35 -15.69
CA GLU A 178 9.69 2.93 -15.68
C GLU A 178 9.72 4.28 -14.96
N GLN A 179 8.79 5.19 -15.27
CA GLN A 179 8.68 6.49 -14.61
C GLN A 179 8.40 6.35 -13.10
N LEU A 180 7.53 5.41 -12.72
CA LEU A 180 7.26 5.12 -11.32
C LEU A 180 8.53 4.61 -10.62
N LEU A 181 9.23 3.64 -11.19
CA LEU A 181 10.48 3.10 -10.62
C LEU A 181 11.55 4.17 -10.47
N GLN A 182 11.70 5.08 -11.44
CA GLN A 182 12.59 6.24 -11.32
C GLN A 182 12.19 7.16 -10.15
N THR A 183 10.88 7.38 -9.96
CA THR A 183 10.38 8.19 -8.84
C THR A 183 10.63 7.49 -7.50
N VAL A 184 10.34 6.20 -7.40
CA VAL A 184 10.62 5.39 -6.19
C VAL A 184 12.11 5.42 -5.86
N GLN A 185 12.99 5.29 -6.86
CA GLN A 185 14.45 5.39 -6.65
C GLN A 185 14.87 6.77 -6.17
N LYS A 186 14.28 7.86 -6.68
CA LYS A 186 14.56 9.23 -6.19
C LYS A 186 14.13 9.39 -4.73
N VAL A 187 12.90 8.95 -4.40
CA VAL A 187 12.40 8.97 -3.01
C VAL A 187 13.31 8.15 -2.10
N ARG A 188 13.71 6.94 -2.52
CA ARG A 188 14.62 6.08 -1.75
C ARG A 188 15.97 6.74 -1.52
N ARG A 189 16.55 7.40 -2.51
CA ARG A 189 17.86 8.06 -2.38
C ARG A 189 17.82 9.31 -1.50
N GLN A 190 16.77 10.12 -1.59
CA GLN A 190 16.75 11.47 -1.04
C GLN A 190 15.92 11.60 0.24
N ILE A 191 14.87 10.77 0.41
CA ILE A 191 13.85 10.97 1.45
C ILE A 191 13.72 9.75 2.36
N ASN A 192 13.62 8.55 1.78
CA ASN A 192 13.35 7.31 2.51
C ASN A 192 14.31 6.17 2.09
N PRO A 193 15.54 6.12 2.61
CA PRO A 193 16.54 5.09 2.22
C PRO A 193 16.12 3.65 2.56
N LYS A 194 15.11 3.46 3.41
CA LYS A 194 14.62 2.14 3.83
C LYS A 194 13.53 1.59 2.92
N LEU A 195 12.99 2.40 2.00
CA LEU A 195 11.93 1.99 1.09
C LEU A 195 12.36 0.79 0.25
N LYS A 196 11.63 -0.30 0.35
CA LYS A 196 11.81 -1.50 -0.46
C LYS A 196 10.81 -1.48 -1.63
N ILE A 197 11.16 -2.14 -2.72
CA ILE A 197 10.22 -2.43 -3.80
C ILE A 197 9.90 -3.91 -3.67
N GLU A 198 8.70 -4.23 -3.26
CA GLU A 198 8.26 -5.61 -3.14
C GLU A 198 7.34 -5.94 -4.32
N GLY A 199 7.80 -6.89 -5.12
CA GLY A 199 7.05 -7.60 -6.15
C GLY A 199 6.43 -6.74 -7.27
N ASN A 200 6.92 -6.90 -8.48
CA ASN A 200 6.18 -6.58 -9.70
C ASN A 200 5.21 -7.75 -9.95
N TYR A 201 3.94 -7.62 -9.57
CA TYR A 201 2.95 -8.63 -9.89
C TYR A 201 2.29 -8.29 -11.22
N ILE A 202 2.41 -9.21 -12.16
CA ILE A 202 1.75 -9.11 -13.46
C ILE A 202 0.46 -9.91 -13.36
N CYS A 203 -0.66 -9.23 -13.50
CA CYS A 203 -1.97 -9.82 -13.52
C CYS A 203 -2.63 -9.62 -14.88
N ASN A 204 -2.38 -10.54 -15.83
CA ASN A 204 -3.07 -10.52 -17.13
C ASN A 204 -4.52 -10.98 -17.05
N GLU A 205 -4.86 -11.79 -16.06
CA GLU A 205 -6.19 -12.41 -15.96
C GLU A 205 -7.16 -11.70 -15.01
N LEU A 206 -6.65 -10.85 -14.11
CA LEU A 206 -7.51 -10.10 -13.17
C LEU A 206 -8.52 -9.17 -13.85
N PHE A 207 -8.33 -8.80 -15.11
CA PHE A 207 -9.22 -7.86 -15.80
C PHE A 207 -10.47 -8.52 -16.39
N THR A 208 -10.40 -9.77 -16.79
CA THR A 208 -11.59 -10.55 -17.15
C THR A 208 -12.42 -10.85 -15.91
N TRP A 209 -11.78 -10.87 -14.74
CA TRP A 209 -12.40 -11.15 -13.45
C TRP A 209 -12.77 -9.89 -12.66
N ALA A 210 -12.23 -8.69 -13.00
CA ALA A 210 -12.62 -7.45 -12.33
C ALA A 210 -14.11 -7.18 -12.50
N ASP A 211 -14.66 -7.36 -13.71
CA ASP A 211 -16.09 -7.21 -13.96
C ASP A 211 -16.94 -8.25 -13.22
N VAL A 212 -16.41 -9.46 -13.03
CA VAL A 212 -17.06 -10.52 -12.26
C VAL A 212 -16.89 -10.26 -10.76
N TYR A 213 -15.74 -9.75 -10.34
CA TYR A 213 -15.43 -9.46 -8.94
C TYR A 213 -16.31 -8.33 -8.38
N ASP A 214 -16.54 -7.26 -9.14
CA ASP A 214 -17.40 -6.14 -8.71
C ASP A 214 -18.86 -6.55 -8.49
N THR A 215 -19.32 -7.61 -9.17
CA THR A 215 -20.68 -8.17 -9.02
C THR A 215 -20.74 -9.36 -8.06
N ALA A 216 -19.61 -9.90 -7.63
CA ALA A 216 -19.51 -11.10 -6.80
C ALA A 216 -19.76 -10.81 -5.30
N ASN A 217 -20.37 -11.76 -4.60
CA ASN A 217 -20.48 -11.74 -3.16
C ASN A 217 -19.14 -12.09 -2.48
N HIS A 218 -19.07 -11.96 -1.15
CA HIS A 218 -17.84 -12.15 -0.37
C HIS A 218 -17.16 -13.53 -0.58
N ASP A 219 -17.95 -14.61 -0.63
CA ASP A 219 -17.42 -15.98 -0.77
C ASP A 219 -16.90 -16.22 -2.20
N GLU A 220 -17.56 -15.65 -3.20
CA GLU A 220 -17.14 -15.68 -4.59
C GLU A 220 -15.87 -14.88 -4.79
N ARG A 221 -15.75 -13.69 -4.18
CA ARG A 221 -14.53 -12.87 -4.16
C ARG A 221 -13.34 -13.63 -3.57
N ARG A 222 -13.57 -14.32 -2.45
CA ARG A 222 -12.57 -15.17 -1.81
C ARG A 222 -12.12 -16.31 -2.71
N ALA A 223 -13.07 -16.98 -3.39
CA ALA A 223 -12.77 -18.08 -4.31
C ALA A 223 -11.97 -17.60 -5.53
N ILE A 224 -12.25 -16.39 -6.03
CA ILE A 224 -11.49 -15.75 -7.12
C ILE A 224 -10.05 -15.51 -6.67
N LEU A 225 -9.84 -14.89 -5.51
CA LEU A 225 -8.49 -14.61 -4.98
C LEU A 225 -7.68 -15.87 -4.75
N GLN A 226 -8.30 -16.95 -4.27
CA GLN A 226 -7.63 -18.25 -4.06
C GLN A 226 -7.13 -18.90 -5.36
N GLN A 227 -7.71 -18.56 -6.52
CA GLN A 227 -7.20 -19.06 -7.81
C GLN A 227 -5.91 -18.37 -8.24
N PHE A 228 -5.71 -17.11 -7.83
CA PHE A 228 -4.55 -16.30 -8.22
C PHE A 228 -3.43 -16.30 -7.19
N ILE A 229 -3.79 -16.40 -5.92
CA ILE A 229 -2.83 -16.40 -4.82
C ILE A 229 -2.56 -17.84 -4.40
N LYS A 230 -1.38 -18.34 -4.72
CA LYS A 230 -0.94 -19.67 -4.29
C LYS A 230 -0.61 -19.69 -2.80
N GLU A 231 0.06 -18.65 -2.32
CA GLU A 231 0.54 -18.59 -0.95
C GLU A 231 0.90 -17.15 -0.56
N ILE A 232 0.56 -16.79 0.67
CA ILE A 232 1.05 -15.58 1.32
C ILE A 232 1.93 -16.03 2.49
N ARG A 233 3.23 -15.75 2.43
CA ARG A 233 4.17 -16.02 3.54
C ARG A 233 4.58 -14.72 4.18
N VAL A 234 4.41 -14.63 5.49
CA VAL A 234 4.97 -13.55 6.30
C VAL A 234 6.18 -14.11 7.03
N ARG A 235 7.37 -13.63 6.69
CA ARG A 235 8.62 -14.02 7.36
C ARG A 235 8.81 -13.25 8.68
N LYS A 236 9.66 -13.78 9.57
CA LYS A 236 9.93 -13.18 10.90
C LYS A 236 10.51 -11.76 10.84
N ASP A 237 11.10 -11.37 9.73
CA ASP A 237 11.65 -10.04 9.41
C ASP A 237 10.64 -9.12 8.73
N TYR A 238 9.36 -9.50 8.76
CA TYR A 238 8.23 -8.77 8.15
C TYR A 238 8.26 -8.68 6.61
N GLU A 239 9.00 -9.54 5.93
CA GLU A 239 8.82 -9.74 4.50
C GLU A 239 7.48 -10.44 4.23
N ILE A 240 6.65 -9.83 3.39
CA ILE A 240 5.45 -10.48 2.84
C ILE A 240 5.81 -11.03 1.47
N LEU A 241 5.83 -12.34 1.34
CA LEU A 241 6.01 -13.02 0.07
C LEU A 241 4.65 -13.51 -0.42
N ILE A 242 4.15 -12.93 -1.50
CA ILE A 242 2.93 -13.39 -2.15
C ILE A 242 3.34 -14.20 -3.37
N THR A 243 3.04 -15.50 -3.36
CA THR A 243 3.28 -16.39 -4.49
C THR A 243 1.99 -16.50 -5.29
N LEU A 244 2.04 -16.17 -6.58
CA LEU A 244 0.90 -16.29 -7.47
C LEU A 244 0.94 -17.60 -8.27
N ASN A 245 -0.23 -18.08 -8.69
CA ASN A 245 -0.39 -19.16 -9.66
C ASN A 245 -0.14 -18.64 -11.09
N ALA A 246 1.09 -18.20 -11.41
CA ALA A 246 1.45 -17.77 -12.75
C ALA A 246 2.02 -18.96 -13.53
N SER A 247 1.62 -19.12 -14.80
CA SER A 247 2.22 -20.15 -15.67
C SER A 247 3.62 -19.71 -16.14
N PHE A 248 4.50 -20.69 -16.35
CA PHE A 248 5.90 -20.48 -16.77
C PHE A 248 6.01 -19.63 -18.04
N ASN A 249 5.09 -19.78 -19.02
CA ASN A 249 5.05 -19.01 -20.25
C ASN A 249 4.78 -17.49 -20.01
N GLN A 250 4.08 -17.13 -18.97
CA GLN A 250 3.84 -15.73 -18.60
C GLN A 250 5.08 -15.08 -18.00
N VAL A 251 5.89 -15.86 -17.28
CA VAL A 251 7.17 -15.41 -16.72
C VAL A 251 8.24 -15.25 -17.81
N GLU A 252 8.27 -16.12 -18.83
CA GLU A 252 9.20 -16.01 -19.96
C GLU A 252 8.92 -14.80 -20.87
N GLN A 253 7.66 -14.47 -21.11
CA GLN A 253 7.31 -13.25 -21.84
C GLN A 253 7.80 -11.99 -21.11
N LEU A 254 7.93 -12.06 -19.79
CA LEU A 254 8.49 -10.99 -18.97
C LEU A 254 10.01 -10.86 -19.07
N LYS A 255 10.73 -11.99 -19.11
CA LYS A 255 12.18 -12.01 -19.31
C LYS A 255 12.55 -11.40 -20.67
N ALA A 256 11.73 -11.62 -21.71
CA ALA A 256 11.95 -11.05 -23.02
C ALA A 256 11.76 -9.51 -23.08
N VAL A 257 10.97 -8.93 -22.18
CA VAL A 257 10.77 -7.47 -22.06
C VAL A 257 11.84 -6.82 -21.18
N SER A 258 12.49 -7.58 -20.29
CA SER A 258 13.49 -7.09 -19.34
C SER A 258 14.94 -7.10 -19.84
N SER A 259 15.18 -7.28 -21.14
CA SER A 259 16.53 -7.19 -21.75
C SER A 259 17.08 -5.75 -21.80
N TYR A 260 16.58 -4.86 -20.96
CA TYR A 260 17.15 -3.55 -20.68
C TYR A 260 17.98 -3.61 -19.40
N ASP A 261 19.22 -3.15 -19.48
CA ASP A 261 20.29 -3.08 -18.48
C ASP A 261 19.84 -2.68 -17.08
N GLY A 262 19.47 -3.64 -16.25
CA GLY A 262 19.03 -3.52 -14.87
C GLY A 262 19.00 -4.89 -14.18
N ALA A 263 19.98 -5.73 -14.48
CA ALA A 263 20.05 -7.18 -14.18
C ALA A 263 20.08 -7.58 -12.70
N GLU A 264 19.97 -6.64 -11.76
CA GLU A 264 20.01 -6.99 -10.32
C GLU A 264 18.65 -7.27 -9.67
N ILE A 265 17.54 -7.24 -10.44
CA ILE A 265 16.17 -7.40 -9.86
C ILE A 265 15.74 -8.87 -9.83
N PHE A 266 16.44 -9.80 -10.50
CA PHE A 266 15.98 -11.19 -10.72
C PHE A 266 16.83 -12.31 -10.11
N GLU A 267 17.83 -12.04 -9.31
CA GLU A 267 18.65 -13.09 -8.66
C GLU A 267 17.97 -13.79 -7.46
N GLY A 268 16.67 -13.90 -7.42
CA GLY A 268 15.93 -14.57 -6.33
C GLY A 268 15.09 -15.79 -6.72
N ILE A 269 15.05 -16.19 -7.99
CA ILE A 269 14.31 -17.38 -8.43
C ILE A 269 15.33 -18.50 -8.69
N SER A 270 15.73 -19.22 -7.63
CA SER A 270 16.50 -20.45 -7.79
C SER A 270 15.60 -21.56 -8.34
N GLU A 271 16.04 -22.15 -9.43
CA GLU A 271 15.60 -23.46 -9.89
C GLU A 271 15.71 -24.47 -8.74
N LYS A 272 14.57 -24.88 -8.18
CA LYS A 272 14.43 -26.15 -7.48
C LYS A 272 13.07 -26.73 -7.78
N GLU A 273 13.13 -27.76 -8.53
CA GLU A 273 12.47 -29.03 -8.65
C GLU A 273 11.77 -29.23 -10.00
N ALA A 274 12.50 -30.04 -10.78
CA ALA A 274 11.96 -30.93 -11.81
C ALA A 274 11.31 -32.15 -11.12
#